data_a37c46002229e5bbce7942dd27128963
#
_entry.id   a37c46002229e5bbce7942dd27128963
#
_cell.length_a   1.000
_cell.length_b   1.000
_cell.length_c   1.000
_cell.angle_alpha   90.00
_cell.angle_beta   90.00
_cell.angle_gamma   90.00
#
_symmetry.space_group_name_H-M   'P 1'
#
loop_
_entity.id
_entity.type
_entity.pdbx_description
1 polymer ?
#
loop_
_entity_poly.entity_id
_entity_poly.type
_entity_poly.pdbx_seq_one_letter_code
_entity_poly.pdbx_strand_id
1 'polypeptide(L)'
;MRRTSLITSIPLVLAAAIALPLAQGCKPANTKSAVTGDAASKVFVPPGQYDEFYNFVSGGFSGQMSVYGLPSGRLFRVIPVFSVDPQTGWGYSEETKPMLMTTHGFIPWDDSHHVESSMSDGVQNGKFMFINGNNTPRIAMVDLRTFRTSSIIEIPNSAGNHSSPFSTPNSEYIVAGTRFSIPMGTDEQRDVPIETYKENFKSTVSFIKPDTSNGSMEIAFQIKTPAIDFDLSHSGKGPSDGWFFFSCYNTEKAHELLEVNASQNDKDFIMAVNWKKAEQYVKEGKGKKVPGKYYNNHYDESTHMGTSKIGTEVLQLDPKELTDLIYFMPAPRARTVAMWTPPANSSWAVASSPQRSRYSPSRRCRKPSPTRTTRVSTTACPC
;
A
#
# COMPACT_ATOMS: atom_id res chain seq x y z
N MET A 1 54.85 -73.92 19.48
CA MET A 1 54.23 -73.31 20.64
C MET A 1 52.87 -72.75 20.21
N ARG A 2 51.83 -73.41 20.58
CA ARG A 2 50.43 -73.06 20.25
C ARG A 2 49.96 -72.02 21.29
N ARG A 3 49.37 -70.90 20.87
CA ARG A 3 48.54 -70.04 21.70
C ARG A 3 47.11 -70.09 21.18
N THR A 4 46.26 -70.70 21.93
CA THR A 4 44.81 -70.75 21.81
C THR A 4 44.21 -69.37 22.17
N SER A 5 43.39 -68.82 21.34
CA SER A 5 42.61 -67.63 21.61
C SER A 5 41.23 -68.00 22.17
N LEU A 6 40.93 -67.54 23.31
CA LEU A 6 39.59 -67.45 23.87
C LEU A 6 38.99 -66.11 23.41
N ILE A 7 37.94 -66.15 22.60
CA ILE A 7 37.10 -65.00 22.24
C ILE A 7 35.64 -65.42 22.64
N THR A 8 35.26 -65.19 23.79
CA THR A 8 34.40 -64.18 24.42
C THR A 8 33.03 -63.97 23.79
N SER A 9 32.05 -64.62 24.43
CA SER A 9 30.64 -64.59 24.16
C SER A 9 29.89 -63.44 24.94
N ILE A 10 30.45 -62.23 25.04
CA ILE A 10 29.90 -61.12 25.82
C ILE A 10 29.15 -60.02 24.99
N PRO A 11 29.23 -59.93 23.67
CA PRO A 11 28.54 -58.81 23.04
C PRO A 11 27.03 -59.03 22.76
N LEU A 12 26.46 -60.21 22.88
CA LEU A 12 25.06 -60.43 22.50
C LEU A 12 24.05 -60.05 23.58
N VAL A 13 24.45 -60.06 24.84
CA VAL A 13 23.54 -59.71 25.95
C VAL A 13 23.43 -58.20 26.15
N LEU A 14 24.47 -57.45 25.81
CA LEU A 14 24.47 -56.00 25.95
C LEU A 14 23.67 -55.29 24.82
N ALA A 15 23.61 -55.88 23.64
CA ALA A 15 22.82 -55.36 22.54
C ALA A 15 21.31 -55.54 22.76
N ALA A 16 20.88 -56.61 23.45
CA ALA A 16 19.48 -56.82 23.79
C ALA A 16 18.97 -55.89 24.90
N ALA A 17 19.84 -55.47 25.82
CA ALA A 17 19.48 -54.57 26.92
C ALA A 17 19.35 -53.09 26.50
N ILE A 18 19.98 -52.68 25.39
CA ILE A 18 19.90 -51.31 24.88
C ILE A 18 18.76 -51.14 23.88
N ALA A 19 18.28 -52.21 23.25
CA ALA A 19 17.18 -52.17 22.31
C ALA A 19 15.78 -52.09 22.95
N LEU A 20 15.61 -52.52 24.19
CA LEU A 20 14.31 -52.50 24.88
C LEU A 20 13.80 -51.11 25.31
N PRO A 21 14.63 -50.12 25.71
CA PRO A 21 14.10 -48.79 26.03
C PRO A 21 13.83 -47.91 24.85
N LEU A 22 14.38 -48.22 23.65
CA LEU A 22 14.13 -47.44 22.42
C LEU A 22 12.82 -47.81 21.75
N ALA A 23 12.20 -48.93 22.06
CA ALA A 23 10.90 -49.36 21.53
C ALA A 23 9.70 -48.81 22.34
N GLN A 24 9.93 -48.09 23.43
CA GLN A 24 8.85 -47.49 24.22
C GLN A 24 8.66 -45.98 23.97
N GLY A 25 9.44 -45.39 23.08
CA GLY A 25 9.35 -43.99 22.77
C GLY A 25 8.67 -43.70 21.46
N CYS A 26 7.40 -43.83 21.36
CA CYS A 26 6.43 -43.14 20.52
C CYS A 26 5.12 -43.91 20.53
N LYS A 27 4.45 -43.90 21.67
CA LYS A 27 3.00 -43.97 21.56
C LYS A 27 2.59 -42.72 20.82
N PRO A 28 1.91 -42.81 19.67
CA PRO A 28 1.33 -41.63 19.09
C PRO A 28 0.45 -41.02 20.17
N ALA A 29 0.79 -39.82 20.58
CA ALA A 29 -0.12 -39.06 21.40
C ALA A 29 -1.42 -38.97 20.60
N ASN A 30 -2.43 -39.63 21.13
CA ASN A 30 -3.78 -39.55 20.61
C ASN A 30 -4.30 -38.16 21.04
N THR A 31 -3.63 -37.11 20.59
CA THR A 31 -4.15 -35.77 20.57
C THR A 31 -5.27 -35.86 19.55
N LYS A 32 -6.47 -36.13 20.03
CA LYS A 32 -7.67 -35.75 19.30
C LYS A 32 -7.47 -34.28 18.99
N SER A 33 -7.06 -34.00 17.76
CA SER A 33 -7.02 -32.66 17.26
C SER A 33 -8.43 -32.09 17.49
N ALA A 34 -8.53 -31.07 18.32
CA ALA A 34 -9.80 -30.39 18.58
C ALA A 34 -10.32 -29.64 17.36
N VAL A 35 -9.71 -29.85 16.21
CA VAL A 35 -10.19 -29.40 14.91
C VAL A 35 -11.24 -30.40 14.44
N THR A 36 -12.41 -30.32 15.07
CA THR A 36 -13.63 -30.98 14.59
C THR A 36 -14.18 -30.17 13.41
N GLY A 37 -13.65 -30.39 12.26
CA GLY A 37 -14.12 -29.80 11.03
C GLY A 37 -13.19 -30.16 9.91
N ASP A 38 -13.72 -30.40 8.74
CA ASP A 38 -12.95 -30.69 7.56
C ASP A 38 -12.31 -29.39 7.00
N ALA A 39 -11.40 -28.81 7.82
CA ALA A 39 -10.68 -27.60 7.42
C ALA A 39 -9.84 -27.83 6.17
N ALA A 40 -9.34 -29.06 5.98
CA ALA A 40 -8.56 -29.41 4.80
C ALA A 40 -9.41 -29.38 3.52
N SER A 41 -10.67 -29.85 3.59
CA SER A 41 -11.56 -29.80 2.41
C SER A 41 -11.92 -28.39 2.00
N LYS A 42 -11.95 -27.45 2.95
CA LYS A 42 -12.27 -26.03 2.67
C LYS A 42 -11.18 -25.29 1.90
N VAL A 43 -9.95 -25.77 1.97
CA VAL A 43 -8.79 -25.18 1.29
C VAL A 43 -8.25 -26.08 0.18
N PHE A 44 -8.85 -27.24 -0.03
CA PHE A 44 -8.42 -28.18 -1.06
C PHE A 44 -8.93 -27.75 -2.43
N VAL A 45 -8.00 -27.48 -3.33
CA VAL A 45 -8.27 -27.28 -4.74
C VAL A 45 -7.66 -28.47 -5.51
N PRO A 46 -8.47 -29.29 -6.22
CA PRO A 46 -7.97 -30.46 -6.94
C PRO A 46 -6.89 -30.10 -7.96
N PRO A 47 -5.97 -31.03 -8.26
CA PRO A 47 -5.04 -30.84 -9.36
C PRO A 47 -5.74 -30.53 -10.69
N GLY A 48 -5.22 -29.51 -11.41
CA GLY A 48 -5.81 -29.05 -12.66
C GLY A 48 -6.98 -28.07 -12.50
N GLN A 49 -7.41 -27.79 -11.29
CA GLN A 49 -8.39 -26.74 -10.99
C GLN A 49 -7.72 -25.45 -10.56
N TYR A 50 -8.37 -24.32 -10.85
CA TYR A 50 -7.96 -23.01 -10.43
C TYR A 50 -8.55 -22.67 -9.05
N ASP A 51 -7.86 -21.83 -8.30
CA ASP A 51 -8.43 -21.19 -7.13
C ASP A 51 -9.56 -20.24 -7.54
N GLU A 52 -10.49 -20.03 -6.64
CA GLU A 52 -11.66 -19.17 -6.87
C GLU A 52 -11.27 -17.69 -6.96
N PHE A 53 -10.30 -17.29 -6.15
CA PHE A 53 -9.77 -15.92 -6.09
C PHE A 53 -8.25 -15.93 -6.09
N TYR A 54 -7.67 -14.79 -6.48
CA TYR A 54 -6.24 -14.52 -6.37
C TYR A 54 -6.03 -13.29 -5.52
N ASN A 55 -5.17 -13.42 -4.50
CA ASN A 55 -4.78 -12.35 -3.61
C ASN A 55 -3.40 -11.84 -4.00
N PHE A 56 -3.30 -10.55 -4.28
CA PHE A 56 -2.06 -9.88 -4.63
C PHE A 56 -1.52 -9.16 -3.40
N VAL A 57 -0.30 -9.45 -3.02
CA VAL A 57 0.33 -8.98 -1.79
C VAL A 57 1.65 -8.32 -2.11
N SER A 58 1.84 -7.11 -1.63
CA SER A 58 3.11 -6.42 -1.72
C SER A 58 4.18 -7.13 -0.88
N GLY A 59 5.40 -7.15 -1.37
CA GLY A 59 6.51 -7.84 -0.74
C GLY A 59 7.36 -6.97 0.19
N GLY A 60 6.99 -5.70 0.39
CA GLY A 60 7.80 -4.77 1.18
C GLY A 60 9.18 -4.55 0.54
N PHE A 61 10.22 -4.55 1.35
CA PHE A 61 11.60 -4.33 0.90
C PHE A 61 12.16 -5.39 -0.07
N SER A 62 11.42 -6.49 -0.31
CA SER A 62 11.79 -7.40 -1.39
C SER A 62 11.58 -6.80 -2.79
N GLY A 63 10.83 -5.70 -2.90
CA GLY A 63 10.54 -5.03 -4.17
C GLY A 63 9.69 -5.87 -5.12
N GLN A 64 8.93 -6.83 -4.61
CA GLN A 64 8.17 -7.82 -5.37
C GLN A 64 6.68 -7.73 -5.06
N MET A 65 5.87 -8.38 -5.87
CA MET A 65 4.47 -8.65 -5.61
C MET A 65 4.22 -10.15 -5.67
N SER A 66 3.61 -10.70 -4.63
CA SER A 66 3.27 -12.12 -4.56
C SER A 66 1.80 -12.34 -4.87
N VAL A 67 1.48 -13.47 -5.52
CA VAL A 67 0.14 -13.87 -5.89
C VAL A 67 -0.20 -15.19 -5.22
N TYR A 68 -1.23 -15.18 -4.38
CA TYR A 68 -1.72 -16.37 -3.69
C TYR A 68 -3.10 -16.75 -4.19
N GLY A 69 -3.29 -18.04 -4.42
CA GLY A 69 -4.60 -18.58 -4.73
C GLY A 69 -5.45 -18.78 -3.46
N LEU A 70 -6.72 -18.49 -3.53
CA LEU A 70 -7.68 -18.72 -2.46
C LEU A 70 -8.84 -19.56 -2.98
N PRO A 71 -9.27 -20.61 -2.26
CA PRO A 71 -9.01 -20.89 -0.84
C PRO A 71 -7.71 -21.66 -0.55
N SER A 72 -6.94 -22.10 -1.54
CA SER A 72 -5.83 -23.03 -1.31
C SER A 72 -4.66 -22.44 -0.49
N GLY A 73 -4.48 -21.14 -0.51
CA GLY A 73 -3.30 -20.47 0.09
C GLY A 73 -2.01 -20.73 -0.67
N ARG A 74 -2.07 -21.34 -1.86
CA ARG A 74 -0.85 -21.64 -2.65
C ARG A 74 -0.22 -20.37 -3.18
N LEU A 75 1.09 -20.26 -3.05
CA LEU A 75 1.85 -19.24 -3.77
C LEU A 75 1.82 -19.59 -5.26
N PHE A 76 1.11 -18.79 -6.02
CA PHE A 76 0.97 -18.96 -7.46
C PHE A 76 2.16 -18.38 -8.21
N ARG A 77 2.57 -17.17 -7.84
CA ARG A 77 3.65 -16.45 -8.50
C ARG A 77 4.27 -15.39 -7.60
N VAL A 78 5.55 -15.11 -7.82
CA VAL A 78 6.23 -13.91 -7.37
C VAL A 78 6.59 -13.09 -8.60
N ILE A 79 6.22 -11.83 -8.60
CA ILE A 79 6.44 -10.89 -9.70
C ILE A 79 7.46 -9.86 -9.24
N PRO A 80 8.66 -9.81 -9.85
CA PRO A 80 9.63 -8.77 -9.54
C PRO A 80 9.12 -7.43 -10.11
N VAL A 81 9.23 -6.38 -9.31
CA VAL A 81 8.77 -5.04 -9.67
C VAL A 81 9.92 -4.05 -9.53
N PHE A 82 10.29 -3.71 -8.30
CA PHE A 82 11.36 -2.74 -8.00
C PHE A 82 12.69 -3.42 -7.62
N SER A 83 12.76 -4.72 -7.69
CA SER A 83 13.96 -5.50 -7.43
C SER A 83 14.45 -6.20 -8.68
N VAL A 84 15.75 -6.46 -8.77
CA VAL A 84 16.28 -7.38 -9.79
C VAL A 84 15.91 -8.83 -9.43
N ASP A 85 15.72 -9.67 -10.43
CA ASP A 85 15.46 -11.09 -10.23
C ASP A 85 16.29 -11.94 -11.22
N PRO A 86 17.33 -12.63 -10.73
CA PRO A 86 18.17 -13.46 -11.58
C PRO A 86 17.44 -14.63 -12.24
N GLN A 87 16.39 -15.17 -11.60
CA GLN A 87 15.68 -16.35 -12.12
C GLN A 87 14.88 -16.01 -13.39
N THR A 88 14.33 -14.81 -13.45
CA THR A 88 13.56 -14.34 -14.61
C THR A 88 14.35 -13.43 -15.55
N GLY A 89 15.54 -13.01 -15.15
CA GLY A 89 16.35 -12.02 -15.87
C GLY A 89 15.84 -10.59 -15.72
N TRP A 90 14.85 -10.35 -14.85
CA TRP A 90 14.30 -9.04 -14.61
C TRP A 90 15.35 -8.09 -14.02
N GLY A 91 15.47 -6.90 -14.64
CA GLY A 91 16.45 -5.87 -14.25
C GLY A 91 17.87 -6.12 -14.78
N TYR A 92 18.11 -7.24 -15.46
CA TYR A 92 19.42 -7.56 -16.06
C TYR A 92 19.41 -7.44 -17.58
N SER A 93 18.29 -7.71 -18.23
CA SER A 93 18.19 -7.64 -19.68
C SER A 93 18.12 -6.20 -20.18
N GLU A 94 18.47 -5.99 -21.44
CA GLU A 94 18.34 -4.69 -22.11
C GLU A 94 16.88 -4.20 -22.14
N GLU A 95 15.93 -5.11 -22.15
CA GLU A 95 14.50 -4.80 -22.12
C GLU A 95 14.03 -4.33 -20.73
N THR A 96 14.47 -4.99 -19.67
CA THR A 96 13.91 -4.79 -18.32
C THR A 96 14.75 -3.88 -17.42
N LYS A 97 16.07 -3.80 -17.66
CA LYS A 97 16.95 -2.90 -16.91
C LYS A 97 16.54 -1.43 -17.00
N PRO A 98 16.12 -0.90 -18.17
CA PRO A 98 15.63 0.48 -18.26
C PRO A 98 14.44 0.78 -17.39
N MET A 99 13.60 -0.20 -17.04
CA MET A 99 12.44 0.00 -16.15
C MET A 99 12.85 0.31 -14.71
N LEU A 100 14.05 -0.08 -14.29
CA LEU A 100 14.62 0.22 -12.98
C LEU A 100 15.52 1.48 -12.99
N MET A 101 15.65 2.12 -14.13
CA MET A 101 16.35 3.40 -14.22
C MET A 101 15.46 4.52 -13.71
N THR A 102 16.04 5.41 -12.96
CA THR A 102 15.43 6.66 -12.49
C THR A 102 16.24 7.84 -12.99
N THR A 103 15.74 9.04 -12.76
CA THR A 103 16.50 10.27 -12.99
C THR A 103 17.86 10.28 -12.26
N HIS A 104 17.98 9.54 -11.16
CA HIS A 104 19.18 9.43 -10.34
C HIS A 104 20.03 8.18 -10.67
N GLY A 105 19.70 7.45 -11.71
CA GLY A 105 20.43 6.26 -12.14
C GLY A 105 19.67 4.96 -11.88
N PHE A 106 20.41 3.85 -11.89
CA PHE A 106 19.84 2.52 -11.69
C PHE A 106 19.55 2.27 -10.22
N ILE A 107 18.25 2.12 -9.89
CA ILE A 107 17.79 1.85 -8.52
C ILE A 107 17.00 0.53 -8.51
N PRO A 108 17.70 -0.60 -8.33
CA PRO A 108 17.11 -1.93 -8.39
C PRO A 108 16.54 -2.39 -7.04
N TRP A 109 15.92 -1.50 -6.30
CA TRP A 109 15.25 -1.80 -5.05
C TRP A 109 14.19 -0.73 -4.72
N ASP A 110 13.18 -1.12 -3.98
CA ASP A 110 12.26 -0.24 -3.28
C ASP A 110 11.43 -1.06 -2.27
N ASP A 111 10.74 -0.39 -1.39
CA ASP A 111 9.67 -0.96 -0.59
C ASP A 111 8.39 -0.99 -1.46
N SER A 112 8.09 -2.14 -2.06
CA SER A 112 6.81 -2.34 -2.75
C SER A 112 5.69 -2.37 -1.71
N HIS A 113 4.75 -1.41 -1.78
CA HIS A 113 3.92 -1.13 -0.60
C HIS A 113 2.43 -1.39 -0.81
N HIS A 114 1.73 -0.56 -1.54
CA HIS A 114 0.31 -0.76 -1.80
C HIS A 114 0.09 -1.35 -3.18
N VAL A 115 -0.91 -2.21 -3.29
CA VAL A 115 -1.35 -2.80 -4.54
C VAL A 115 -2.81 -2.44 -4.81
N GLU A 116 -3.12 -2.08 -6.04
CA GLU A 116 -4.46 -1.75 -6.49
C GLU A 116 -4.76 -2.41 -7.84
N SER A 117 -5.96 -2.92 -8.00
CA SER A 117 -6.41 -3.50 -9.27
C SER A 117 -6.98 -2.43 -10.19
N SER A 118 -6.80 -2.61 -11.50
CA SER A 118 -7.59 -1.87 -12.46
C SER A 118 -9.08 -2.15 -12.31
N MET A 119 -9.91 -1.16 -12.57
CA MET A 119 -11.36 -1.20 -12.36
C MET A 119 -12.14 -0.90 -13.63
N SER A 120 -13.35 -1.42 -13.68
CA SER A 120 -14.42 -1.02 -14.59
C SER A 120 -15.70 -0.85 -13.79
N ASP A 121 -16.34 0.31 -13.88
CA ASP A 121 -17.53 0.68 -13.10
C ASP A 121 -17.35 0.48 -11.58
N GLY A 122 -16.16 0.77 -11.08
CA GLY A 122 -15.81 0.65 -9.66
C GLY A 122 -15.62 -0.79 -9.18
N VAL A 123 -15.57 -1.77 -10.09
CA VAL A 123 -15.33 -3.18 -9.80
C VAL A 123 -13.98 -3.60 -10.39
N GLN A 124 -13.21 -4.35 -9.63
CA GLN A 124 -11.94 -4.92 -10.08
C GLN A 124 -12.16 -5.77 -11.34
N ASN A 125 -11.39 -5.51 -12.40
CA ASN A 125 -11.54 -6.18 -13.69
C ASN A 125 -10.46 -7.21 -14.01
N GLY A 126 -9.46 -7.38 -13.14
CA GLY A 126 -8.42 -8.39 -13.26
C GLY A 126 -7.48 -8.25 -14.45
N LYS A 127 -7.36 -7.06 -15.04
CA LYS A 127 -6.50 -6.85 -16.22
C LYS A 127 -5.09 -6.40 -15.84
N PHE A 128 -5.00 -5.46 -14.90
CA PHE A 128 -3.74 -4.89 -14.43
C PHE A 128 -3.74 -4.74 -12.92
N MET A 129 -2.54 -4.81 -12.36
CA MET A 129 -2.27 -4.36 -11.00
C MET A 129 -1.31 -3.16 -11.06
N PHE A 130 -1.51 -2.25 -10.13
CA PHE A 130 -0.60 -1.13 -9.90
C PHE A 130 0.01 -1.28 -8.51
N ILE A 131 1.28 -0.89 -8.38
CA ILE A 131 2.00 -0.98 -7.11
C ILE A 131 2.97 0.19 -6.98
N ASN A 132 3.04 0.77 -5.79
CA ASN A 132 3.96 1.88 -5.52
C ASN A 132 5.26 1.43 -4.90
N GLY A 133 6.31 2.19 -5.18
CA GLY A 133 7.51 2.26 -4.37
C GLY A 133 7.31 3.30 -3.25
N ASN A 134 7.52 2.88 -2.01
CA ASN A 134 7.28 3.75 -0.86
C ASN A 134 8.44 4.74 -0.61
N ASN A 135 9.67 4.30 -0.88
CA ASN A 135 10.87 5.10 -0.61
C ASN A 135 11.30 5.94 -1.80
N THR A 136 11.07 5.47 -3.02
CA THR A 136 11.28 6.27 -4.23
C THR A 136 9.93 6.54 -4.89
N PRO A 137 9.71 7.76 -5.40
CA PRO A 137 8.40 8.13 -5.94
C PRO A 137 8.13 7.44 -7.29
N ARG A 138 7.91 6.12 -7.26
CA ARG A 138 7.67 5.31 -8.45
C ARG A 138 6.34 4.56 -8.35
N ILE A 139 5.72 4.35 -9.51
CA ILE A 139 4.57 3.46 -9.66
C ILE A 139 4.86 2.50 -10.80
N ALA A 140 4.56 1.23 -10.56
CA ALA A 140 4.63 0.18 -11.55
C ALA A 140 3.24 -0.30 -11.96
N MET A 141 3.13 -0.70 -13.22
CA MET A 141 1.97 -1.36 -13.81
C MET A 141 2.35 -2.81 -14.14
N VAL A 142 1.53 -3.75 -13.73
CA VAL A 142 1.71 -5.18 -13.94
C VAL A 142 0.58 -5.71 -14.80
N ASP A 143 0.91 -6.31 -15.93
CA ASP A 143 -0.06 -6.96 -16.82
C ASP A 143 -0.38 -8.36 -16.32
N LEU A 144 -1.64 -8.60 -15.95
CA LEU A 144 -2.09 -9.87 -15.40
C LEU A 144 -2.27 -10.97 -16.46
N ARG A 145 -2.22 -10.64 -17.75
CA ARG A 145 -2.18 -11.67 -18.80
C ARG A 145 -0.84 -12.40 -18.81
N THR A 146 0.21 -11.71 -18.48
CA THR A 146 1.59 -12.22 -18.50
C THR A 146 2.19 -12.39 -17.12
N PHE A 147 1.60 -11.80 -16.10
CA PHE A 147 2.16 -11.65 -14.75
C PHE A 147 3.56 -11.03 -14.76
N ARG A 148 3.72 -9.99 -15.57
CA ARG A 148 4.97 -9.23 -15.69
C ARG A 148 4.73 -7.76 -15.48
N THR A 149 5.69 -7.08 -14.88
CA THR A 149 5.74 -5.63 -14.84
C THR A 149 5.91 -5.11 -16.27
N SER A 150 4.98 -4.26 -16.70
CA SER A 150 4.95 -3.72 -18.07
C SER A 150 5.55 -2.32 -18.16
N SER A 151 5.44 -1.52 -17.11
CA SER A 151 6.07 -0.21 -17.04
C SER A 151 6.28 0.24 -15.60
N ILE A 152 7.26 1.12 -15.42
CA ILE A 152 7.50 1.83 -14.16
C ILE A 152 7.69 3.30 -14.52
N ILE A 153 7.01 4.19 -13.82
CA ILE A 153 7.22 5.64 -13.95
C ILE A 153 7.72 6.23 -12.64
N GLU A 154 8.56 7.24 -12.75
CA GLU A 154 8.99 8.08 -11.64
C GLU A 154 8.10 9.32 -11.57
N ILE A 155 7.68 9.70 -10.37
CA ILE A 155 6.77 10.82 -10.16
C ILE A 155 7.56 12.02 -9.67
N PRO A 156 7.58 13.12 -10.41
CA PRO A 156 8.22 14.34 -9.99
C PRO A 156 7.39 15.07 -8.91
N ASN A 157 8.02 16.03 -8.26
CA ASN A 157 7.41 16.85 -7.23
C ASN A 157 6.87 16.07 -6.03
N SER A 158 7.54 14.96 -5.71
CA SER A 158 7.19 14.05 -4.62
C SER A 158 8.47 13.46 -4.03
N ALA A 159 8.51 13.30 -2.73
CA ALA A 159 9.62 12.65 -2.03
C ALA A 159 9.27 11.26 -1.50
N GLY A 160 8.29 10.62 -2.09
CA GLY A 160 7.76 9.32 -1.77
C GLY A 160 6.25 9.30 -1.98
N ASN A 161 5.69 8.13 -2.28
CA ASN A 161 4.28 7.99 -2.64
C ASN A 161 3.62 6.92 -1.79
N HIS A 162 3.28 7.24 -0.54
CA HIS A 162 2.58 6.29 0.31
C HIS A 162 1.10 6.17 -0.09
N SER A 163 0.41 7.30 -0.30
CA SER A 163 -0.99 7.32 -0.70
C SER A 163 -1.15 7.06 -2.20
N SER A 164 -0.81 5.86 -2.61
CA SER A 164 -0.80 5.40 -4.01
C SER A 164 -0.64 3.88 -4.09
N PRO A 165 -0.84 3.28 -5.23
CA PRO A 165 -1.51 3.74 -6.43
C PRO A 165 -3.00 3.39 -6.33
N PHE A 166 -3.88 4.35 -6.26
CA PHE A 166 -5.32 4.06 -6.17
C PHE A 166 -6.05 4.49 -7.43
N SER A 167 -7.00 3.66 -7.86
CA SER A 167 -7.67 3.81 -9.16
C SER A 167 -8.96 4.60 -9.06
N THR A 168 -9.22 5.45 -10.05
CA THR A 168 -10.58 5.96 -10.31
C THR A 168 -11.49 4.83 -10.78
N PRO A 169 -12.84 4.98 -10.73
CA PRO A 169 -13.76 3.85 -10.93
C PRO A 169 -13.64 3.11 -12.27
N ASN A 170 -13.13 3.73 -13.31
CA ASN A 170 -12.85 3.09 -14.60
C ASN A 170 -11.38 3.08 -14.96
N SER A 171 -10.50 3.29 -13.96
CA SER A 171 -9.05 3.43 -14.16
C SER A 171 -8.70 4.50 -15.20
N GLU A 172 -9.49 5.57 -15.26
CA GLU A 172 -9.16 6.73 -16.08
C GLU A 172 -7.83 7.33 -15.63
N TYR A 173 -7.60 7.27 -14.30
CA TYR A 173 -6.36 7.67 -13.67
C TYR A 173 -5.99 6.72 -12.54
N ILE A 174 -4.69 6.57 -12.35
CA ILE A 174 -4.07 6.07 -11.14
C ILE A 174 -3.59 7.29 -10.36
N VAL A 175 -3.99 7.38 -9.12
CA VAL A 175 -3.78 8.56 -8.29
C VAL A 175 -2.69 8.30 -7.26
N ALA A 176 -1.77 9.25 -7.14
CA ALA A 176 -0.64 9.18 -6.23
C ALA A 176 -0.51 10.46 -5.41
N GLY A 177 -0.67 10.33 -4.10
CA GLY A 177 -0.41 11.40 -3.13
C GLY A 177 1.01 11.33 -2.58
N THR A 178 1.64 12.47 -2.44
CA THR A 178 2.99 12.61 -1.88
C THR A 178 3.03 12.16 -0.42
N ARG A 179 3.99 11.32 -0.04
CA ARG A 179 4.24 10.96 1.37
C ARG A 179 4.82 12.13 2.15
N PHE A 180 5.85 12.76 1.61
CA PHE A 180 6.54 13.87 2.25
C PHE A 180 6.53 15.08 1.34
N SER A 181 6.22 16.24 1.91
CA SER A 181 6.28 17.51 1.20
C SER A 181 7.71 17.85 0.79
N ILE A 182 7.84 18.60 -0.28
CA ILE A 182 9.11 18.99 -0.85
C ILE A 182 9.21 20.51 -0.99
N PRO A 183 10.44 21.07 -1.05
CA PRO A 183 10.62 22.47 -1.40
C PRO A 183 10.31 22.68 -2.87
N MET A 184 9.18 23.33 -3.16
CA MET A 184 8.71 23.62 -4.52
C MET A 184 8.94 25.08 -4.93
N GLY A 185 9.81 25.80 -4.24
CA GLY A 185 10.17 27.18 -4.52
C GLY A 185 10.73 27.39 -5.94
N THR A 186 11.65 28.30 -6.12
CA THR A 186 12.32 28.52 -7.40
C THR A 186 13.11 27.27 -7.84
N ASP A 187 13.29 27.09 -9.13
CA ASP A 187 13.86 25.88 -9.74
C ASP A 187 15.26 25.52 -9.24
N GLU A 188 16.00 26.52 -8.75
CA GLU A 188 17.37 26.36 -8.25
C GLU A 188 17.46 26.22 -6.73
N GLN A 189 16.37 26.46 -6.01
CA GLN A 189 16.41 26.55 -4.56
C GLN A 189 16.21 25.18 -3.92
N ARG A 190 17.28 24.61 -3.38
CA ARG A 190 17.24 23.38 -2.58
C ARG A 190 16.85 23.67 -1.13
N ASP A 191 17.38 24.74 -0.58
CA ASP A 191 17.20 25.13 0.81
C ASP A 191 16.09 26.18 0.89
N VAL A 192 15.17 25.95 1.80
CA VAL A 192 14.05 26.86 2.04
C VAL A 192 14.19 27.46 3.42
N PRO A 193 14.33 28.78 3.55
CA PRO A 193 14.36 29.44 4.85
C PRO A 193 13.08 29.19 5.63
N ILE A 194 13.19 29.10 6.95
CA ILE A 194 12.04 28.83 7.83
C ILE A 194 10.94 29.89 7.70
N GLU A 195 11.32 31.11 7.37
CA GLU A 195 10.40 32.23 7.18
C GLU A 195 9.46 32.03 6.00
N THR A 196 9.91 31.29 4.98
CA THR A 196 9.14 31.01 3.76
C THR A 196 8.72 29.55 3.62
N TYR A 197 8.87 28.77 4.69
CA TYR A 197 8.58 27.34 4.68
C TYR A 197 7.16 27.04 4.20
N LYS A 198 6.15 27.74 4.72
CA LYS A 198 4.74 27.49 4.39
C LYS A 198 4.39 27.76 2.92
N GLU A 199 5.07 28.71 2.31
CA GLU A 199 4.91 29.05 0.89
C GLU A 199 5.62 28.07 -0.02
N ASN A 200 6.78 27.60 0.40
CA ASN A 200 7.70 26.85 -0.46
C ASN A 200 7.63 25.33 -0.29
N PHE A 201 7.33 24.81 0.90
CA PHE A 201 7.08 23.37 1.05
C PHE A 201 5.66 23.03 0.65
N LYS A 202 5.52 22.10 -0.28
CA LYS A 202 4.25 21.66 -0.85
C LYS A 202 4.27 20.15 -1.07
N SER A 203 3.06 19.63 -1.17
CA SER A 203 2.81 18.27 -1.66
C SER A 203 2.08 18.32 -3.00
N THR A 204 1.94 17.18 -3.63
CA THR A 204 1.17 17.03 -4.87
C THR A 204 0.30 15.79 -4.82
N VAL A 205 -0.79 15.86 -5.56
CA VAL A 205 -1.56 14.70 -5.98
C VAL A 205 -1.38 14.55 -7.47
N SER A 206 -0.79 13.45 -7.89
CA SER A 206 -0.51 13.14 -9.29
C SER A 206 -1.59 12.26 -9.88
N PHE A 207 -2.07 12.62 -11.06
CA PHE A 207 -3.02 11.84 -11.84
C PHE A 207 -2.29 11.23 -13.02
N ILE A 208 -2.18 9.92 -13.01
CA ILE A 208 -1.41 9.13 -13.95
C ILE A 208 -2.39 8.40 -14.84
N LYS A 209 -2.27 8.59 -16.13
CA LYS A 209 -3.12 7.92 -17.12
C LYS A 209 -2.47 6.62 -17.56
N PRO A 210 -3.10 5.46 -17.28
CA PRO A 210 -2.64 4.20 -17.82
C PRO A 210 -3.09 4.03 -19.26
N ASP A 211 -2.18 3.62 -20.13
CA ASP A 211 -2.51 3.09 -21.46
C ASP A 211 -2.53 1.56 -21.40
N THR A 212 -3.73 1.01 -21.29
CA THR A 212 -3.95 -0.42 -21.18
C THR A 212 -3.75 -1.18 -22.49
N SER A 213 -3.58 -0.49 -23.61
CA SER A 213 -3.35 -1.11 -24.92
C SER A 213 -1.89 -1.54 -25.08
N ASN A 214 -0.96 -0.76 -24.56
CA ASN A 214 0.48 -1.00 -24.66
C ASN A 214 1.17 -1.26 -23.30
N GLY A 215 0.42 -1.15 -22.19
CA GLY A 215 0.95 -1.40 -20.85
C GLY A 215 1.86 -0.29 -20.32
N SER A 216 1.68 0.95 -20.77
CA SER A 216 2.44 2.12 -20.33
C SER A 216 1.63 3.06 -19.45
N MET A 217 2.30 4.05 -18.88
CA MET A 217 1.69 5.09 -18.05
C MET A 217 2.32 6.45 -18.35
N GLU A 218 1.55 7.51 -18.20
CA GLU A 218 2.01 8.90 -18.30
C GLU A 218 1.40 9.77 -17.20
N ILE A 219 2.11 10.80 -16.75
CA ILE A 219 1.56 11.79 -15.83
C ILE A 219 0.71 12.76 -16.63
N ALA A 220 -0.60 12.72 -16.41
CA ALA A 220 -1.52 13.62 -17.10
C ALA A 220 -1.47 15.04 -16.52
N PHE A 221 -1.53 15.14 -15.18
CA PHE A 221 -1.43 16.41 -14.47
C PHE A 221 -1.19 16.18 -12.98
N GLN A 222 -0.84 17.24 -12.28
CA GLN A 222 -0.73 17.26 -10.82
C GLN A 222 -1.61 18.37 -10.24
N ILE A 223 -2.11 18.15 -9.02
CA ILE A 223 -2.72 19.19 -8.21
C ILE A 223 -1.76 19.49 -7.07
N LYS A 224 -1.36 20.76 -6.95
CA LYS A 224 -0.53 21.26 -5.86
C LYS A 224 -1.33 21.33 -4.57
N THR A 225 -0.77 20.88 -3.47
CA THR A 225 -1.41 20.92 -2.16
C THR A 225 -0.53 21.62 -1.14
N PRO A 226 -1.07 22.03 0.01
CA PRO A 226 -0.25 22.38 1.17
C PRO A 226 0.72 21.26 1.53
N ALA A 227 1.70 21.55 2.40
CA ALA A 227 2.58 20.55 2.97
C ALA A 227 1.79 19.62 3.90
N ILE A 228 1.36 18.48 3.39
CA ILE A 228 0.50 17.51 4.05
C ILE A 228 1.04 16.12 3.81
N ASP A 229 1.05 15.29 4.83
CA ASP A 229 1.33 13.88 4.72
C ASP A 229 0.04 13.13 4.41
N PHE A 230 0.02 12.45 3.27
CA PHE A 230 -1.08 11.57 2.88
C PHE A 230 -0.78 10.13 3.31
N ASP A 231 -1.79 9.48 3.86
CA ASP A 231 -1.69 8.07 4.22
C ASP A 231 -2.33 7.17 3.17
N LEU A 232 -3.63 7.02 3.17
CA LEU A 232 -4.34 6.21 2.19
C LEU A 232 -5.40 7.05 1.46
N SER A 233 -5.80 6.57 0.30
CA SER A 233 -6.82 7.24 -0.49
C SER A 233 -7.72 6.27 -1.23
N HIS A 234 -8.92 6.73 -1.56
CA HIS A 234 -9.86 5.98 -2.38
C HIS A 234 -10.70 6.91 -3.25
N SER A 235 -11.08 6.40 -4.42
CA SER A 235 -12.05 7.08 -5.27
C SER A 235 -13.45 6.99 -4.67
N GLY A 236 -14.22 8.05 -4.84
CA GLY A 236 -15.67 8.03 -4.60
C GLY A 236 -16.38 7.14 -5.61
N LYS A 237 -17.53 6.61 -5.19
CA LYS A 237 -18.41 5.77 -6.01
C LYS A 237 -19.85 6.24 -5.86
N GLY A 238 -20.69 5.97 -6.85
CA GLY A 238 -22.08 6.39 -6.84
C GLY A 238 -22.24 7.91 -6.69
N PRO A 239 -22.89 8.44 -5.65
CA PRO A 239 -23.09 9.87 -5.48
C PRO A 239 -21.80 10.69 -5.33
N SER A 240 -20.71 10.07 -4.92
CA SER A 240 -19.39 10.71 -4.79
C SER A 240 -18.47 10.43 -5.97
N ASP A 241 -18.96 9.87 -7.07
CA ASP A 241 -18.18 9.72 -8.28
C ASP A 241 -17.65 11.07 -8.75
N GLY A 242 -16.39 11.10 -9.17
CA GLY A 242 -15.68 12.34 -9.52
C GLY A 242 -14.86 12.93 -8.39
N TRP A 243 -14.93 12.34 -7.21
CA TRP A 243 -14.14 12.73 -6.04
C TRP A 243 -13.13 11.68 -5.69
N PHE A 244 -12.02 12.11 -5.10
CA PHE A 244 -10.99 11.27 -4.53
C PHE A 244 -10.69 11.73 -3.11
N PHE A 245 -10.60 10.78 -2.15
CA PHE A 245 -10.51 11.09 -0.74
C PHE A 245 -9.19 10.58 -0.17
N PHE A 246 -8.50 11.46 0.54
CA PHE A 246 -7.22 11.17 1.17
C PHE A 246 -7.35 11.30 2.68
N SER A 247 -6.86 10.34 3.42
CA SER A 247 -6.62 10.54 4.84
C SER A 247 -5.32 11.33 5.03
N CYS A 248 -5.42 12.37 5.83
CA CYS A 248 -4.32 13.25 6.15
C CYS A 248 -4.19 13.31 7.66
N TYR A 249 -3.02 12.95 8.17
CA TYR A 249 -2.77 13.02 9.60
C TYR A 249 -1.53 13.76 9.81
N ASN A 250 -0.96 14.48 9.74
CA ASN A 250 0.17 15.33 10.00
C ASN A 250 0.10 16.58 9.16
N THR A 251 0.10 17.62 9.86
CA THR A 251 0.28 18.94 9.30
C THR A 251 1.75 19.32 9.41
N GLU A 252 2.15 20.39 8.76
CA GLU A 252 3.45 21.01 8.95
C GLU A 252 3.76 21.41 10.41
N LYS A 253 2.81 21.25 11.33
CA LYS A 253 2.98 21.49 12.77
C LYS A 253 3.42 20.28 13.57
N ALA A 254 3.49 19.12 12.94
CA ALA A 254 4.00 17.93 13.58
C ALA A 254 5.49 18.13 13.92
N HIS A 255 5.81 18.14 15.19
CA HIS A 255 7.18 18.40 15.67
C HIS A 255 8.01 17.14 15.85
N GLU A 256 7.36 15.99 15.83
CA GLU A 256 7.99 14.72 16.11
C GLU A 256 7.90 13.80 14.92
N LEU A 257 8.93 12.98 14.71
CA LEU A 257 9.03 12.07 13.59
C LEU A 257 8.06 10.88 13.67
N LEU A 258 7.49 10.64 14.86
CA LEU A 258 6.54 9.55 15.06
C LEU A 258 5.12 10.04 14.83
N GLU A 259 4.44 9.49 13.85
CA GLU A 259 3.06 9.82 13.48
C GLU A 259 2.09 9.75 14.67
N VAL A 260 2.28 8.78 15.54
CA VAL A 260 1.48 8.64 16.76
C VAL A 260 1.60 9.82 17.72
N ASN A 261 2.76 10.46 17.76
CA ASN A 261 2.99 11.61 18.61
C ASN A 261 2.47 12.89 17.94
N ALA A 262 2.64 13.00 16.64
CA ALA A 262 2.14 14.10 15.84
C ALA A 262 0.61 14.24 15.95
N SER A 263 -0.13 13.14 15.88
CA SER A 263 -1.59 13.14 15.96
C SER A 263 -2.16 13.48 17.35
N GLN A 264 -1.33 13.64 18.36
CA GLN A 264 -1.82 14.01 19.70
C GLN A 264 -2.26 15.46 19.81
N ASN A 265 -1.59 16.34 19.11
CA ASN A 265 -1.79 17.78 19.21
C ASN A 265 -2.46 18.37 17.97
N ASP A 266 -2.35 17.71 16.83
CA ASP A 266 -2.91 18.14 15.57
C ASP A 266 -4.29 17.53 15.33
N LYS A 267 -5.10 18.22 14.56
CA LYS A 267 -6.39 17.71 14.11
C LYS A 267 -6.19 17.06 12.76
N ASP A 268 -6.63 15.83 12.67
CA ASP A 268 -6.68 15.13 11.39
C ASP A 268 -7.84 15.64 10.53
N PHE A 269 -7.69 15.45 9.24
CA PHE A 269 -8.74 15.77 8.29
C PHE A 269 -8.69 14.83 7.10
N ILE A 270 -9.78 14.81 6.36
CA ILE A 270 -9.87 14.16 5.06
C ILE A 270 -9.79 15.26 4.00
N MET A 271 -8.89 15.08 3.05
CA MET A 271 -8.84 15.92 1.87
C MET A 271 -9.68 15.28 0.77
N ALA A 272 -10.66 16.00 0.27
CA ALA A 272 -11.46 15.61 -0.89
C ALA A 272 -10.98 16.36 -2.12
N VAL A 273 -10.64 15.63 -3.16
CA VAL A 273 -10.16 16.15 -4.45
C VAL A 273 -11.22 15.90 -5.51
N ASN A 274 -11.69 16.96 -6.17
CA ASN A 274 -12.61 16.87 -7.30
C ASN A 274 -11.81 16.62 -8.58
N TRP A 275 -11.55 15.36 -8.92
CA TRP A 275 -10.74 15.01 -10.06
C TRP A 275 -11.45 15.27 -11.40
N LYS A 276 -12.78 15.16 -11.48
CA LYS A 276 -13.53 15.53 -12.69
C LYS A 276 -13.48 17.02 -12.98
N LYS A 277 -13.51 17.84 -11.92
CA LYS A 277 -13.30 19.28 -12.07
C LYS A 277 -11.88 19.62 -12.52
N ALA A 278 -10.90 18.91 -11.97
CA ALA A 278 -9.51 19.03 -12.42
C ALA A 278 -9.36 18.67 -13.90
N GLU A 279 -9.93 17.54 -14.31
CA GLU A 279 -9.95 17.12 -15.72
C GLU A 279 -10.63 18.17 -16.64
N GLN A 280 -11.72 18.77 -16.18
CA GLN A 280 -12.37 19.88 -16.90
C GLN A 280 -11.42 21.05 -17.08
N TYR A 281 -10.73 21.47 -16.04
CA TYR A 281 -9.75 22.56 -16.12
C TYR A 281 -8.60 22.26 -17.08
N VAL A 282 -8.12 21.02 -17.07
CA VAL A 282 -7.10 20.58 -18.04
C VAL A 282 -7.62 20.67 -19.49
N LYS A 283 -8.85 20.22 -19.75
CA LYS A 283 -9.50 20.33 -21.06
C LYS A 283 -9.72 21.78 -21.51
N GLU A 284 -9.93 22.68 -20.56
CA GLU A 284 -10.04 24.13 -20.80
C GLU A 284 -8.68 24.81 -20.99
N GLY A 285 -7.58 24.07 -20.99
CA GLY A 285 -6.22 24.61 -21.12
C GLY A 285 -5.74 25.38 -19.89
N LYS A 286 -6.37 25.18 -18.73
CA LYS A 286 -5.97 25.80 -17.47
C LYS A 286 -4.85 24.99 -16.80
N GLY A 287 -4.14 25.65 -15.91
CA GLY A 287 -2.95 25.11 -15.26
C GLY A 287 -1.67 25.67 -15.84
N LYS A 288 -0.58 25.38 -15.21
CA LYS A 288 0.75 25.86 -15.59
C LYS A 288 1.68 24.67 -15.77
N LYS A 289 2.51 24.71 -16.79
CA LYS A 289 3.64 23.79 -16.90
C LYS A 289 4.70 24.25 -15.93
N VAL A 290 5.12 23.33 -15.08
CA VAL A 290 6.19 23.54 -14.07
C VAL A 290 7.26 22.49 -14.25
N PRO A 291 8.53 22.80 -13.95
CA PRO A 291 9.58 21.81 -13.98
C PRO A 291 9.27 20.65 -13.04
N GLY A 292 9.47 19.43 -13.53
CA GLY A 292 9.41 18.24 -12.67
C GLY A 292 10.67 18.13 -11.86
N LYS A 293 10.56 18.17 -10.52
CA LYS A 293 11.67 17.95 -9.60
C LYS A 293 11.64 16.51 -9.14
N TYR A 294 12.70 15.78 -9.40
CA TYR A 294 12.86 14.39 -9.00
C TYR A 294 13.71 14.31 -7.76
N TYR A 295 13.11 13.89 -6.66
CA TYR A 295 13.76 13.72 -5.37
C TYR A 295 14.13 12.27 -5.16
N ASN A 296 15.34 12.07 -4.67
CA ASN A 296 15.81 10.77 -4.28
C ASN A 296 16.22 10.79 -2.82
N ASN A 297 15.73 9.84 -2.06
CA ASN A 297 16.15 9.64 -0.67
C ASN A 297 17.55 8.99 -0.58
N HIS A 298 18.19 8.70 -1.71
CA HIS A 298 19.56 8.24 -1.72
C HIS A 298 20.49 9.35 -1.24
N TYR A 299 21.25 9.00 -0.25
CA TYR A 299 22.32 9.82 0.26
C TYR A 299 23.40 9.98 -0.81
N ASP A 300 23.71 11.20 -1.15
CA ASP A 300 24.84 11.53 -2.01
C ASP A 300 26.06 11.77 -1.13
N GLU A 301 27.01 10.86 -1.18
CA GLU A 301 28.23 10.92 -0.36
C GLU A 301 29.04 12.20 -0.59
N SER A 302 28.97 12.79 -1.80
CA SER A 302 29.72 14.01 -2.12
C SER A 302 29.12 15.27 -1.49
N THR A 303 27.80 15.30 -1.30
CA THR A 303 27.08 16.46 -0.78
C THR A 303 26.54 16.26 0.63
N HIS A 304 26.54 15.02 1.13
CA HIS A 304 25.91 14.64 2.39
C HIS A 304 24.41 15.00 2.48
N MET A 305 23.73 15.13 1.37
CA MET A 305 22.36 15.56 1.28
C MET A 305 21.60 14.76 0.23
N GLY A 306 20.28 14.68 0.38
CA GLY A 306 19.42 14.19 -0.69
C GLY A 306 19.56 15.06 -1.94
N THR A 307 19.49 14.45 -3.12
CA THR A 307 19.63 15.14 -4.40
C THR A 307 18.29 15.39 -5.05
N SER A 308 18.14 16.51 -5.75
CA SER A 308 17.03 16.72 -6.66
C SER A 308 17.55 17.01 -8.06
N LYS A 309 16.86 16.49 -9.06
CA LYS A 309 17.13 16.77 -10.48
C LYS A 309 15.88 17.35 -11.12
N ILE A 310 16.10 18.30 -12.03
CA ILE A 310 15.03 18.87 -12.84
C ILE A 310 14.91 18.04 -14.10
N GLY A 311 13.70 17.60 -14.40
CA GLY A 311 13.39 16.81 -15.58
C GLY A 311 12.27 17.43 -16.41
N THR A 312 11.44 16.58 -16.99
CA THR A 312 10.34 16.98 -17.86
C THR A 312 9.32 17.84 -17.13
N GLU A 313 8.80 18.85 -17.81
CA GLU A 313 7.70 19.67 -17.28
C GLU A 313 6.44 18.84 -17.08
N VAL A 314 5.71 19.17 -16.02
CA VAL A 314 4.39 18.61 -15.74
C VAL A 314 3.35 19.72 -15.68
N LEU A 315 2.13 19.40 -16.13
CA LEU A 315 1.00 20.30 -15.98
C LEU A 315 0.53 20.29 -14.53
N GLN A 316 0.54 21.44 -13.88
CA GLN A 316 0.14 21.58 -12.48
C GLN A 316 -1.05 22.54 -12.34
N LEU A 317 -2.04 22.11 -11.56
CA LEU A 317 -3.19 22.90 -11.15
C LEU A 317 -2.95 23.43 -9.72
N ASP A 318 -3.11 24.72 -9.52
CA ASP A 318 -3.01 25.35 -8.20
C ASP A 318 -4.42 25.67 -7.67
N PRO A 319 -4.87 25.05 -6.57
CA PRO A 319 -6.18 25.30 -5.98
C PRO A 319 -6.38 26.73 -5.47
N LYS A 320 -5.32 27.50 -5.32
CA LYS A 320 -5.42 28.94 -4.99
C LYS A 320 -5.91 29.77 -6.17
N GLU A 321 -5.64 29.32 -7.39
CA GLU A 321 -6.05 29.97 -8.63
C GLU A 321 -7.31 29.34 -9.23
N LEU A 322 -7.51 28.04 -8.98
CA LEU A 322 -8.59 27.21 -9.54
C LEU A 322 -9.45 26.67 -8.40
N THR A 323 -10.64 27.21 -8.26
CA THR A 323 -11.55 26.87 -7.16
C THR A 323 -12.18 25.47 -7.31
N ASP A 324 -12.79 24.99 -6.25
CA ASP A 324 -13.55 23.73 -6.23
C ASP A 324 -12.74 22.45 -6.53
N LEU A 325 -11.42 22.52 -6.43
CA LEU A 325 -10.53 21.37 -6.61
C LEU A 325 -10.35 20.56 -5.32
N ILE A 326 -10.19 21.24 -4.19
CA ILE A 326 -9.84 20.61 -2.91
C ILE A 326 -10.73 21.15 -1.79
N TYR A 327 -11.20 20.24 -0.94
CA TYR A 327 -11.88 20.52 0.30
C TYR A 327 -11.28 19.73 1.45
N PHE A 328 -11.24 20.33 2.64
CA PHE A 328 -10.80 19.67 3.86
C PHE A 328 -11.98 19.44 4.78
N MET A 329 -12.15 18.21 5.20
CA MET A 329 -13.21 17.80 6.13
C MET A 329 -12.57 17.42 7.47
N PRO A 330 -13.00 18.00 8.60
CA PRO A 330 -12.50 17.60 9.92
C PRO A 330 -12.73 16.11 10.17
N ALA A 331 -11.73 15.43 10.70
CA ALA A 331 -11.82 14.04 11.09
C ALA A 331 -11.37 13.87 12.55
N PRO A 332 -11.87 12.86 13.26
CA PRO A 332 -11.29 12.47 14.53
C PRO A 332 -9.86 12.00 14.34
N ARG A 333 -9.07 12.06 15.41
CA ARG A 333 -7.62 11.74 15.40
C ARG A 333 -7.26 10.40 14.78
N ALA A 334 -6.07 10.33 14.20
CA ALA A 334 -5.36 9.13 13.75
C ALA A 334 -6.18 8.26 12.79
N ARG A 335 -6.34 8.70 11.57
CA ARG A 335 -7.10 8.01 10.53
C ARG A 335 -6.17 7.49 9.44
N THR A 336 -6.05 6.19 9.37
CA THR A 336 -5.27 5.54 8.31
C THR A 336 -6.05 5.41 7.02
N VAL A 337 -7.36 5.12 7.10
CA VAL A 337 -8.16 4.86 5.91
C VAL A 337 -9.45 5.68 5.92
N ALA A 338 -9.71 6.39 4.83
CA ALA A 338 -11.01 6.95 4.51
C ALA A 338 -11.73 5.99 3.55
N MET A 339 -12.77 5.34 4.02
CA MET A 339 -13.59 4.45 3.20
C MET A 339 -14.96 5.05 2.99
N TRP A 340 -15.42 5.00 1.75
CA TRP A 340 -16.81 5.34 1.45
C TRP A 340 -17.71 4.13 1.75
N THR A 341 -18.72 4.33 2.57
CA THR A 341 -19.77 3.33 2.77
C THR A 341 -20.95 3.66 1.85
N PRO A 342 -21.51 2.68 1.12
CA PRO A 342 -22.69 2.90 0.31
C PRO A 342 -23.83 3.49 1.19
N PRO A 343 -24.60 4.41 0.64
CA PRO A 343 -25.56 5.15 1.44
C PRO A 343 -26.78 4.30 1.75
N ALA A 344 -26.83 3.72 2.94
CA ALA A 344 -28.11 3.74 3.57
C ALA A 344 -28.38 5.18 4.09
N ASN A 345 -27.37 5.97 4.44
CA ASN A 345 -27.53 7.31 5.03
C ASN A 345 -26.29 8.22 4.88
N SER A 346 -25.61 8.25 3.74
CA SER A 346 -24.57 9.27 3.46
C SER A 346 -23.48 9.45 4.52
N SER A 347 -23.14 8.42 5.29
CA SER A 347 -22.11 8.50 6.33
C SER A 347 -20.78 7.94 5.86
N TRP A 348 -19.72 8.66 6.13
CA TRP A 348 -18.36 8.26 5.88
C TRP A 348 -17.86 7.33 6.97
N ALA A 349 -17.40 6.15 6.63
CA ALA A 349 -16.64 5.33 7.56
C ALA A 349 -15.15 5.63 7.38
N VAL A 350 -14.53 6.06 8.46
CA VAL A 350 -13.08 6.23 8.53
C VAL A 350 -12.55 5.21 9.51
N ALA A 351 -11.75 4.26 9.03
CA ALA A 351 -11.12 3.28 9.89
C ALA A 351 -9.94 3.92 10.61
N SER A 352 -9.92 3.83 11.93
CA SER A 352 -8.75 4.20 12.71
C SER A 352 -7.74 3.05 12.69
N SER A 353 -6.45 3.35 12.62
CA SER A 353 -5.43 2.37 12.97
C SER A 353 -5.72 1.85 14.39
N PRO A 354 -5.50 0.57 14.68
CA PRO A 354 -5.77 0.01 16.00
C PRO A 354 -4.71 0.48 17.00
N GLN A 355 -4.72 1.75 17.33
CA GLN A 355 -4.16 2.14 18.61
C GLN A 355 -5.09 1.54 19.67
N ARG A 356 -4.55 0.68 20.51
CA ARG A 356 -5.22 0.14 21.68
C ARG A 356 -5.89 1.29 22.42
N SER A 357 -7.14 1.57 22.11
CA SER A 357 -7.96 2.27 23.06
C SER A 357 -7.95 1.41 24.31
N ARG A 358 -7.44 1.95 25.40
CA ARG A 358 -7.62 1.32 26.71
C ARG A 358 -9.12 1.19 26.91
N TYR A 359 -9.60 0.00 26.62
CA TYR A 359 -10.96 -0.37 26.96
C TYR A 359 -11.02 -0.33 28.47
N SER A 360 -11.60 0.71 29.02
CA SER A 360 -12.00 0.74 30.42
C SER A 360 -13.20 -0.22 30.54
N PRO A 361 -13.09 -1.31 31.32
CA PRO A 361 -14.16 -2.32 31.41
C PRO A 361 -15.26 -1.89 32.36
N SER A 362 -15.80 -0.69 32.25
CA SER A 362 -16.85 -0.22 33.15
C SER A 362 -18.04 0.39 32.41
N ARG A 363 -18.68 -0.41 31.58
CA ARG A 363 -20.12 -0.34 31.36
C ARG A 363 -20.68 -1.74 31.17
N ARG A 364 -20.98 -2.41 32.29
CA ARG A 364 -21.89 -3.55 32.26
C ARG A 364 -23.20 -3.07 31.69
N CYS A 365 -23.64 -3.64 30.57
CA CYS A 365 -25.02 -3.56 30.15
C CYS A 365 -25.87 -4.11 31.28
N ARG A 366 -26.61 -3.26 31.97
CA ARG A 366 -27.68 -3.70 32.88
C ARG A 366 -28.77 -4.28 32.01
N LYS A 367 -29.12 -5.53 32.23
CA LYS A 367 -30.37 -6.12 31.71
C LYS A 367 -31.54 -5.27 32.14
N PRO A 368 -32.49 -4.91 31.27
CA PRO A 368 -33.68 -4.23 31.69
C PRO A 368 -34.57 -5.14 32.52
N SER A 369 -35.04 -4.63 33.64
CA SER A 369 -36.07 -5.24 34.48
C SER A 369 -37.41 -5.28 33.73
N PRO A 370 -38.20 -6.33 33.83
CA PRO A 370 -39.45 -6.46 33.10
C PRO A 370 -40.57 -5.77 33.86
N THR A 371 -40.84 -4.49 33.60
CA THR A 371 -42.13 -3.84 33.77
C THR A 371 -42.08 -2.38 33.30
N ARG A 372 -42.52 -2.15 32.12
CA ARG A 372 -43.43 -1.03 31.71
C ARG A 372 -43.50 -0.93 30.19
N THR A 373 -44.64 -1.20 29.68
CA THR A 373 -45.08 -0.95 28.30
C THR A 373 -44.96 0.53 27.94
N THR A 374 -44.02 0.86 27.05
CA THR A 374 -44.11 2.05 26.20
C THR A 374 -43.30 1.78 24.93
N ARG A 375 -43.86 2.14 23.81
CA ARG A 375 -43.34 1.92 22.46
C ARG A 375 -41.89 2.31 22.37
N VAL A 376 -41.03 1.37 21.95
CA VAL A 376 -39.60 1.58 21.72
C VAL A 376 -39.35 1.47 20.22
N SER A 377 -38.83 2.53 19.65
CA SER A 377 -38.18 2.51 18.37
C SER A 377 -36.91 1.67 18.48
N THR A 378 -36.80 0.66 17.65
CA THR A 378 -35.64 -0.24 17.59
C THR A 378 -34.47 0.46 16.97
N THR A 379 -33.45 0.82 17.78
CA THR A 379 -32.09 0.99 17.35
C THR A 379 -31.26 -0.14 17.96
N ALA A 380 -30.87 -1.09 17.13
CA ALA A 380 -29.99 -2.16 17.51
C ALA A 380 -28.55 -1.62 17.74
N CYS A 381 -28.00 -1.92 18.91
CA CYS A 381 -26.55 -1.84 19.14
C CYS A 381 -25.88 -3.05 18.52
N PRO A 382 -24.83 -2.89 17.73
CA PRO A 382 -23.97 -4.00 17.36
C PRO A 382 -22.97 -4.29 18.49
N CYS A 383 -22.83 -5.54 18.79
CA CYS A 383 -21.69 -6.09 19.56
C CYS A 383 -20.42 -6.10 18.72
#